data_a4254b9fa4b965f04d5ef3835ffaa9bb
#
_entry.id   a4254b9fa4b965f04d5ef3835ffaa9bb
#
_cell.length_a   1.000
_cell.length_b   1.000
_cell.length_c   1.000
_cell.angle_alpha   90.00
_cell.angle_beta   90.00
_cell.angle_gamma   90.00
#
_symmetry.space_group_name_H-M   'P 1'
#
loop_
_entity.id
_entity.type
_entity.pdbx_description
1 polymer ?
#
loop_
_entity_poly.entity_id
_entity_poly.type
_entity_poly.pdbx_seq_one_letter_code
_entity_poly.pdbx_strand_id
1 'polypeptide(L)' 'ISTKMAGVVITSVEPGGQAEAAGLQRGDVIQEVNHEPIKTLGDYQKIAEKIKKDELAVLLVNRQGNSLFVAVNPK' A
#
# COMPACT_ATOMS: atom_id res chain seq x y z
N ILE A 1 -9.21 -21.38 -9.73
CA ILE A 1 -8.82 -20.49 -8.80
C ILE A 1 -8.51 -19.14 -9.35
N SER A 2 -9.14 -18.24 -8.82
CA SER A 2 -8.85 -16.91 -9.19
C SER A 2 -7.64 -16.43 -8.48
N THR A 3 -6.69 -16.04 -9.20
CA THR A 3 -5.55 -15.45 -8.59
C THR A 3 -5.55 -13.97 -8.78
N LYS A 4 -6.66 -13.44 -9.22
CA LYS A 4 -6.71 -12.01 -9.39
C LYS A 4 -6.79 -11.36 -8.04
N MET A 5 -5.74 -10.74 -7.64
CA MET A 5 -5.76 -9.88 -6.48
C MET A 5 -6.00 -8.47 -6.94
N ALA A 6 -7.08 -7.90 -6.47
CA ALA A 6 -7.30 -6.49 -6.71
C ALA A 6 -6.33 -5.72 -5.85
N GLY A 7 -5.70 -4.71 -6.41
CA GLY A 7 -4.78 -3.90 -5.65
C GLY A 7 -3.73 -3.26 -6.52
N VAL A 8 -2.80 -2.57 -5.88
CA VAL A 8 -1.72 -1.88 -6.55
C VAL A 8 -0.42 -2.60 -6.25
N VAL A 9 0.25 -3.02 -7.31
CA VAL A 9 1.54 -3.71 -7.18
C VAL A 9 2.65 -2.68 -7.05
N ILE A 10 3.51 -2.88 -6.07
CA ILE A 10 4.66 -2.01 -5.89
C ILE A 10 5.75 -2.48 -6.84
N THR A 11 6.09 -1.64 -7.80
CA THR A 11 7.11 -1.97 -8.79
C THR A 11 8.49 -1.47 -8.43
N SER A 12 8.56 -0.48 -7.55
CA SER A 12 9.84 0.02 -7.06
C SER A 12 9.64 0.71 -5.72
N VAL A 13 10.68 0.66 -4.89
CA VAL A 13 10.67 1.31 -3.60
C VAL A 13 11.86 2.27 -3.59
N GLU A 14 11.59 3.54 -3.32
CA GLU A 14 12.63 4.55 -3.32
C GLU A 14 13.56 4.39 -2.12
N PRO A 15 14.85 4.25 -2.33
CA PRO A 15 15.79 4.12 -1.22
C PRO A 15 15.74 5.35 -0.32
N GLY A 16 15.62 5.12 0.98
CA GLY A 16 15.51 6.19 1.95
C GLY A 16 14.13 6.81 2.04
N GLY A 17 13.17 6.35 1.24
CA GLY A 17 11.82 6.86 1.27
C GLY A 17 10.98 6.26 2.37
N GLN A 18 9.76 6.76 2.50
CA GLN A 18 8.85 6.31 3.56
C GLN A 18 8.39 4.89 3.37
N ALA A 19 8.22 4.46 2.11
CA ALA A 19 7.81 3.09 1.84
C ALA A 19 8.87 2.10 2.32
N GLU A 20 10.13 2.40 2.04
CA GLU A 20 11.22 1.54 2.50
C GLU A 20 11.29 1.54 4.02
N ALA A 21 11.16 2.70 4.64
CA ALA A 21 11.19 2.82 6.10
C ALA A 21 10.06 2.02 6.75
N ALA A 22 8.94 1.90 6.08
CA ALA A 22 7.79 1.15 6.58
C ALA A 22 7.92 -0.35 6.34
N GLY A 23 8.90 -0.77 5.56
CA GLY A 23 9.11 -2.20 5.29
C GLY A 23 8.46 -2.70 4.02
N LEU A 24 7.96 -1.82 3.17
CA LEU A 24 7.39 -2.23 1.90
C LEU A 24 8.49 -2.69 0.94
N GLN A 25 8.15 -3.66 0.11
CA GLN A 25 9.10 -4.24 -0.83
C GLN A 25 8.49 -4.31 -2.22
N ARG A 26 9.36 -4.33 -3.21
CA ARG A 26 8.91 -4.52 -4.58
C ARG A 26 8.21 -5.86 -4.70
N GLY A 27 7.09 -5.87 -5.39
CA GLY A 27 6.28 -7.07 -5.56
C GLY A 27 5.14 -7.18 -4.56
N ASP A 28 5.13 -6.33 -3.54
CA ASP A 28 4.01 -6.28 -2.61
C ASP A 28 2.78 -5.74 -3.33
N VAL A 29 1.61 -6.25 -2.97
CA VAL A 29 0.35 -5.80 -3.52
C VAL A 29 -0.43 -5.10 -2.41
N ILE A 30 -0.69 -3.81 -2.59
CA ILE A 30 -1.49 -3.05 -1.64
C ILE A 30 -2.95 -3.29 -1.97
N GLN A 31 -3.68 -3.90 -1.06
CA GLN A 31 -5.07 -4.30 -1.28
C GLN A 31 -6.06 -3.34 -0.65
N GLU A 32 -5.70 -2.75 0.48
CA GLU A 32 -6.56 -1.79 1.18
C GLU A 32 -5.71 -0.71 1.82
N VAL A 33 -6.31 0.45 1.97
CA VAL A 33 -5.71 1.56 2.70
C VAL A 33 -6.76 2.03 3.70
N ASN A 34 -6.45 1.98 4.99
CA ASN A 34 -7.37 2.36 6.07
C ASN A 34 -8.71 1.62 5.94
N HIS A 35 -8.62 0.33 5.60
CA HIS A 35 -9.78 -0.56 5.42
C HIS A 35 -10.64 -0.25 4.20
N GLU A 36 -10.19 0.64 3.33
CA GLU A 36 -10.88 0.91 2.07
C GLU A 36 -10.19 0.14 0.95
N PRO A 37 -10.94 -0.71 0.24
CA PRO A 37 -10.33 -1.50 -0.83
C PRO A 37 -9.87 -0.60 -1.98
N ILE A 38 -8.71 -0.91 -2.52
CA ILE A 38 -8.19 -0.20 -3.69
C ILE A 38 -7.95 -1.22 -4.79
N LYS A 39 -8.22 -0.80 -6.02
CA LYS A 39 -8.04 -1.65 -7.19
C LYS A 39 -7.06 -1.04 -8.17
N THR A 40 -6.89 0.27 -8.12
CA THR A 40 -6.04 0.98 -9.06
C THR A 40 -5.18 1.98 -8.31
N LEU A 41 -4.14 2.44 -8.99
CA LEU A 41 -3.29 3.49 -8.43
C LEU A 41 -4.10 4.77 -8.16
N GLY A 42 -5.09 5.05 -9.01
CA GLY A 42 -5.96 6.21 -8.80
C GLY A 42 -6.74 6.12 -7.50
N ASP A 43 -7.21 4.92 -7.16
CA ASP A 43 -7.91 4.72 -5.89
C ASP A 43 -6.97 5.00 -4.72
N TYR A 44 -5.74 4.51 -4.80
CA TYR A 44 -4.76 4.76 -3.76
C TYR A 44 -4.47 6.25 -3.62
N GLN A 45 -4.31 6.94 -4.73
CA GLN A 45 -4.00 8.37 -4.72
C GLN A 45 -5.12 9.19 -4.09
N LYS A 46 -6.37 8.81 -4.37
CA LYS A 46 -7.52 9.51 -3.78
C LYS A 46 -7.53 9.39 -2.27
N ILE A 47 -7.24 8.20 -1.77
CA ILE A 47 -7.22 7.99 -0.33
C ILE A 47 -6.03 8.70 0.29
N ALA A 48 -4.88 8.64 -0.37
CA ALA A 48 -3.67 9.27 0.14
C ALA A 48 -3.83 10.78 0.26
N GLU A 49 -4.59 11.39 -0.64
CA GLU A 49 -4.84 12.84 -0.59
C GLU A 49 -5.62 13.26 0.64
N LYS A 50 -6.43 12.35 1.18
CA LYS A 50 -7.23 12.64 2.36
C LYS A 50 -6.44 12.49 3.65
N ILE A 51 -5.27 11.88 3.58
CA ILE A 51 -4.47 11.63 4.76
C ILE A 51 -3.64 12.87 5.05
N LYS A 52 -3.65 13.28 6.30
CA LYS A 52 -2.93 14.47 6.71
C LYS A 52 -1.44 14.18 6.80
N LYS A 53 -0.67 15.26 6.79
CA LYS A 53 0.78 15.19 6.74
C LYS A 53 1.40 14.37 7.87
N ASP A 54 0.77 14.40 9.04
CA ASP A 54 1.30 13.70 10.21
C ASP A 54 0.46 12.47 10.59
N GLU A 55 -0.41 12.02 9.68
CA GLU A 55 -1.20 10.82 9.91
C GLU A 55 -0.56 9.62 9.26
N LEU A 56 -0.77 8.46 9.87
CA LEU A 56 -0.34 7.20 9.29
C LEU A 56 -1.52 6.53 8.59
N ALA A 57 -1.23 5.93 7.44
CA ALA A 57 -2.18 5.07 6.76
C ALA A 57 -1.83 3.63 7.07
N VAL A 58 -2.85 2.81 7.30
CA VAL A 58 -2.65 1.38 7.49
C VAL A 58 -2.94 0.70 6.17
N LEU A 59 -1.93 0.04 5.62
CA LEU A 59 -2.05 -0.66 4.35
C LEU A 59 -2.21 -2.15 4.60
N LEU A 60 -3.18 -2.76 3.93
CA LEU A 60 -3.24 -4.21 3.88
C LEU A 60 -2.47 -4.64 2.65
N VAL A 61 -1.40 -5.37 2.86
CA VAL A 61 -0.47 -5.74 1.82
C VAL A 61 -0.42 -7.25 1.69
N ASN A 62 -0.43 -7.75 0.47
CA ASN A 62 -0.20 -9.16 0.21
C ASN A 62 1.23 -9.33 -0.27
N ARG A 63 1.97 -10.16 0.44
CA ARG A 63 3.36 -10.48 0.10
C ARG A 63 3.48 -11.98 -0.07
N GLN A 64 3.63 -12.42 -1.32
CA GLN A 64 3.82 -13.83 -1.62
C GLN A 64 2.71 -14.71 -1.02
N GLY A 65 1.47 -14.23 -1.10
CA GLY A 65 0.35 -14.97 -0.58
C GLY A 65 0.03 -14.72 0.90
N ASN A 66 0.87 -13.97 1.58
CA ASN A 66 0.63 -13.65 2.99
C ASN A 66 0.14 -12.22 3.14
N SER A 67 -0.86 -12.04 3.98
CA SER A 67 -1.38 -10.71 4.26
C SER A 67 -0.68 -10.11 5.45
N LEU A 68 -0.32 -8.85 5.35
CA LEU A 68 0.29 -8.14 6.47
C LEU A 68 -0.19 -6.70 6.47
N PHE A 69 -0.11 -6.06 7.63
CA PHE A 69 -0.47 -4.66 7.75
C PHE A 69 0.80 -3.84 7.90
N VAL A 70 0.84 -2.72 7.19
CA VAL A 70 1.99 -1.83 7.21
C VAL A 70 1.47 -0.41 7.46
N ALA A 71 2.04 0.27 8.44
CA ALA A 71 1.68 1.66 8.71
C ALA A 71 2.71 2.55 8.02
N VAL A 72 2.23 3.51 7.23
CA VAL A 72 3.10 4.39 6.49
C VAL A 72 2.45 5.77 6.36
N ASN A 73 3.27 6.79 6.32
CA ASN A 73 2.79 8.14 6.02
C ASN A 73 3.05 8.36 4.53
N PRO A 74 2.00 8.47 3.70
CA PRO A 74 2.18 8.61 2.25
C PRO A 74 2.56 10.02 1.81
N LYS A 75 2.72 10.95 2.74
CA LYS A 75 3.06 12.34 2.39
C LYS A 75 4.42 12.79 2.90
#